data_64f4a74415ac134fcad547532a4efe3d
#
_entry.id   64f4a74415ac134fcad547532a4efe3d
#
_cell.length_a   1.000
_cell.length_b   1.000
_cell.length_c   1.000
_cell.angle_alpha   90.00
_cell.angle_beta   90.00
_cell.angle_gamma   90.00
#
_symmetry.space_group_name_H-M   'P 1'
#
loop_
_entity.id
_entity.type
_entity.pdbx_description
1 polymer ?
#
loop_
_entity_poly.entity_id
_entity_poly.type
_entity_poly.pdbx_seq_one_letter_code
_entity_poly.pdbx_strand_id
1 'polypeptide(L)'
;MSLLQVDNISKAFGGVKAVQNVSFSLEAGELLALIGPNGAGKTTLLKMILGQLPPDSGDIRQGSNLQIAYFDQMRHAIDLDATLEDFISPGSEWIEIGNQRKHVKSYLGDFLFSPARAHSPVRSLSGGERNRLLLARLFARPANVLVLDEPTNDLDIDTLELLEELLQTYDGTVFLVSHDRSFLDNVVTSTIAWEGEGLWREYEGGVQDWLTQMQRSRALAAAAMPQNNKKIEPKASPAKREQLSKKKLSYKEQRELEQLPAQIAALEAEQHTIRATLEDGTLYTTDGQRAAALLQRDADIDELLMQALERWTELSDGS
;
A
#
# COMPACT_ATOMS: atom_id res chain seq x y z
N MET A 1 -10.99 -18.50 -12.82
CA MET A 1 -11.62 -19.06 -11.60
C MET A 1 -11.19 -18.18 -10.47
N SER A 2 -12.13 -17.63 -9.72
CA SER A 2 -11.81 -16.75 -8.61
C SER A 2 -10.92 -17.46 -7.59
N LEU A 3 -9.76 -16.88 -7.28
CA LEU A 3 -8.82 -17.38 -6.30
C LEU A 3 -9.32 -17.11 -4.88
N LEU A 4 -10.02 -15.99 -4.73
CA LEU A 4 -10.60 -15.54 -3.47
C LEU A 4 -11.92 -14.82 -3.75
N GLN A 5 -12.94 -15.13 -3.00
CA GLN A 5 -14.20 -14.40 -3.00
C GLN A 5 -14.53 -13.96 -1.58
N VAL A 6 -14.74 -12.69 -1.42
CA VAL A 6 -15.07 -12.04 -0.14
C VAL A 6 -16.44 -11.44 -0.27
N ASP A 7 -17.37 -11.90 0.57
CA ASP A 7 -18.78 -11.50 0.53
C ASP A 7 -19.17 -10.84 1.87
N ASN A 8 -19.36 -9.53 1.85
CA ASN A 8 -19.99 -8.73 2.92
C ASN A 8 -19.34 -8.91 4.31
N ILE A 9 -18.00 -9.05 4.35
CA ILE A 9 -17.29 -9.26 5.61
C ILE A 9 -17.23 -8.02 6.46
N SER A 10 -17.37 -8.21 7.77
CA SER A 10 -17.21 -7.15 8.76
C SER A 10 -16.46 -7.65 9.98
N LYS A 11 -15.70 -6.74 10.62
CA LYS A 11 -14.96 -6.99 11.85
C LYS A 11 -14.91 -5.75 12.73
N ALA A 12 -15.24 -5.93 14.02
CA ALA A 12 -15.16 -4.88 15.00
C ALA A 12 -14.37 -5.32 16.24
N PHE A 13 -13.70 -4.39 16.89
CA PHE A 13 -12.95 -4.60 18.14
C PHE A 13 -13.40 -3.55 19.17
N GLY A 14 -14.04 -3.99 20.25
CA GLY A 14 -14.43 -3.09 21.34
C GLY A 14 -15.26 -1.87 20.90
N GLY A 15 -16.10 -2.01 19.85
CA GLY A 15 -16.93 -0.93 19.30
C GLY A 15 -16.29 -0.16 18.13
N VAL A 16 -15.00 -0.34 17.85
CA VAL A 16 -14.35 0.21 16.66
C VAL A 16 -14.53 -0.73 15.48
N LYS A 17 -15.14 -0.24 14.40
CA LYS A 17 -15.35 -0.99 13.17
C LYS A 17 -14.07 -0.93 12.33
N ALA A 18 -13.28 -1.98 12.36
CA ALA A 18 -12.04 -2.06 11.58
C ALA A 18 -12.32 -2.35 10.09
N VAL A 19 -13.31 -3.20 9.81
CA VAL A 19 -13.74 -3.57 8.45
C VAL A 19 -15.26 -3.64 8.44
N GLN A 20 -15.92 -3.05 7.44
CA GLN A 20 -17.37 -2.99 7.36
C GLN A 20 -17.86 -3.28 5.94
N ASN A 21 -18.66 -4.35 5.80
CA ASN A 21 -19.38 -4.72 4.56
C ASN A 21 -18.48 -4.77 3.31
N VAL A 22 -17.31 -5.36 3.44
CA VAL A 22 -16.34 -5.45 2.34
C VAL A 22 -16.66 -6.65 1.47
N SER A 23 -16.78 -6.41 0.17
CA SER A 23 -16.99 -7.44 -0.84
C SER A 23 -16.08 -7.17 -2.03
N PHE A 24 -15.34 -8.18 -2.47
CA PHE A 24 -14.53 -8.16 -3.68
C PHE A 24 -14.21 -9.58 -4.12
N SER A 25 -13.73 -9.73 -5.33
CA SER A 25 -13.23 -11.00 -5.85
C SER A 25 -11.84 -10.82 -6.44
N LEU A 26 -10.99 -11.82 -6.24
CA LEU A 26 -9.62 -11.81 -6.74
C LEU A 26 -9.42 -12.99 -7.67
N GLU A 27 -8.96 -12.72 -8.87
CA GLU A 27 -8.60 -13.74 -9.85
C GLU A 27 -7.12 -14.11 -9.69
N ALA A 28 -6.75 -15.27 -10.25
CA ALA A 28 -5.34 -15.67 -10.25
C ALA A 28 -4.52 -14.75 -11.15
N GLY A 29 -3.36 -14.31 -10.67
CA GLY A 29 -2.46 -13.41 -11.40
C GLY A 29 -2.73 -11.92 -11.20
N GLU A 30 -3.63 -11.54 -10.31
CA GLU A 30 -3.88 -10.13 -9.98
C GLU A 30 -2.90 -9.61 -8.92
N LEU A 31 -2.48 -8.36 -9.10
CA LEU A 31 -1.69 -7.61 -8.13
C LEU A 31 -2.59 -6.56 -7.47
N LEU A 32 -2.98 -6.83 -6.23
CA LEU A 32 -3.96 -6.04 -5.50
C LEU A 32 -3.30 -5.18 -4.42
N ALA A 33 -3.44 -3.86 -4.52
CA ALA A 33 -3.02 -2.94 -3.47
C ALA A 33 -4.10 -2.74 -2.40
N LEU A 34 -3.69 -2.67 -1.14
CA LEU A 34 -4.52 -2.20 -0.03
C LEU A 34 -4.05 -0.81 0.41
N ILE A 35 -4.90 0.19 0.20
CA ILE A 35 -4.57 1.60 0.47
C ILE A 35 -5.48 2.16 1.56
N GLY A 36 -4.87 2.78 2.54
CA GLY A 36 -5.58 3.44 3.64
C GLY A 36 -4.61 3.98 4.68
N PRO A 37 -5.03 4.93 5.51
CA PRO A 37 -4.21 5.48 6.59
C PRO A 37 -3.83 4.42 7.62
N ASN A 38 -2.90 4.76 8.50
CA ASN A 38 -2.57 3.90 9.64
C ASN A 38 -3.80 3.75 10.53
N GLY A 39 -4.06 2.52 10.99
CA GLY A 39 -5.28 2.22 11.75
C GLY A 39 -6.55 1.99 10.91
N ALA A 40 -6.50 2.12 9.58
CA ALA A 40 -7.62 1.83 8.69
C ALA A 40 -8.13 0.39 8.73
N GLY A 41 -7.37 -0.54 9.33
CA GLY A 41 -7.72 -1.95 9.38
C GLY A 41 -7.09 -2.81 8.27
N LYS A 42 -6.06 -2.32 7.55
CA LYS A 42 -5.33 -3.05 6.51
C LYS A 42 -4.89 -4.45 6.97
N THR A 43 -4.17 -4.51 8.08
CA THR A 43 -3.72 -5.78 8.67
C THR A 43 -4.88 -6.67 9.12
N THR A 44 -5.99 -6.09 9.60
CA THR A 44 -7.19 -6.85 9.97
C THR A 44 -7.82 -7.49 8.74
N LEU A 45 -7.98 -6.71 7.66
CA LEU A 45 -8.51 -7.19 6.38
C LEU A 45 -7.63 -8.30 5.81
N LEU A 46 -6.31 -8.11 5.77
CA LEU A 46 -5.36 -9.14 5.33
C LEU A 46 -5.49 -10.42 6.15
N LYS A 47 -5.50 -10.33 7.49
CA LYS A 47 -5.64 -11.51 8.37
C LYS A 47 -6.94 -12.26 8.14
N MET A 48 -8.04 -11.56 7.85
CA MET A 48 -9.32 -12.19 7.52
C MET A 48 -9.25 -12.92 6.16
N ILE A 49 -8.74 -12.23 5.12
CA ILE A 49 -8.57 -12.79 3.78
C ILE A 49 -7.72 -14.07 3.81
N LEU A 50 -6.69 -14.10 4.67
CA LEU A 50 -5.76 -15.21 4.79
C LEU A 50 -6.23 -16.31 5.77
N GLY A 51 -7.44 -16.17 6.31
CA GLY A 51 -8.02 -17.14 7.24
C GLY A 51 -7.39 -17.17 8.63
N GLN A 52 -6.58 -16.18 8.98
CA GLN A 52 -5.93 -16.06 10.30
C GLN A 52 -6.85 -15.42 11.35
N LEU A 53 -7.87 -14.70 10.90
CA LEU A 53 -8.87 -14.05 11.74
C LEU A 53 -10.26 -14.28 11.15
N PRO A 54 -11.22 -14.86 11.90
CA PRO A 54 -12.57 -15.01 11.40
C PRO A 54 -13.29 -13.65 11.37
N PRO A 55 -14.10 -13.36 10.33
CA PRO A 55 -14.97 -12.20 10.30
C PRO A 55 -16.09 -12.36 11.35
N ASP A 56 -16.68 -11.24 11.79
CA ASP A 56 -17.86 -11.25 12.67
C ASP A 56 -19.15 -11.51 11.87
N SER A 57 -19.15 -11.13 10.58
CA SER A 57 -20.22 -11.41 9.63
C SER A 57 -19.67 -11.47 8.20
N GLY A 58 -20.43 -12.12 7.30
CA GLY A 58 -20.04 -12.35 5.92
C GLY A 58 -19.22 -13.63 5.75
N ASP A 59 -18.89 -13.94 4.51
CA ASP A 59 -18.21 -15.18 4.13
C ASP A 59 -16.93 -14.90 3.30
N ILE A 60 -15.92 -15.73 3.52
CA ILE A 60 -14.69 -15.73 2.72
C ILE A 60 -14.52 -17.12 2.13
N ARG A 61 -14.49 -17.20 0.81
CA ARG A 61 -14.23 -18.42 0.07
C ARG A 61 -12.85 -18.34 -0.55
N GLN A 62 -11.97 -19.22 -0.11
CA GLN A 62 -10.64 -19.39 -0.66
C GLN A 62 -10.61 -20.53 -1.65
N GLY A 63 -9.88 -20.36 -2.75
CA GLY A 63 -9.62 -21.43 -3.70
C GLY A 63 -8.84 -22.60 -3.06
N SER A 64 -8.89 -23.75 -3.70
CA SER A 64 -8.09 -24.90 -3.29
C SER A 64 -6.62 -24.68 -3.64
N ASN A 65 -5.70 -25.21 -2.79
CA ASN A 65 -4.24 -25.18 -2.97
C ASN A 65 -3.57 -23.78 -2.89
N LEU A 66 -4.07 -22.89 -2.02
CA LEU A 66 -3.37 -21.64 -1.75
C LEU A 66 -2.06 -21.91 -0.99
N GLN A 67 -0.94 -21.48 -1.58
CA GLN A 67 0.38 -21.46 -0.97
C GLN A 67 0.78 -19.99 -0.76
N ILE A 68 0.63 -19.54 0.49
CA ILE A 68 0.82 -18.13 0.85
C ILE A 68 2.22 -17.95 1.40
N ALA A 69 2.95 -16.96 0.87
CA ALA A 69 4.21 -16.50 1.42
C ALA A 69 4.09 -15.07 1.93
N TYR A 70 4.51 -14.88 3.17
CA TYR A 70 4.51 -13.58 3.86
C TYR A 70 5.91 -13.00 3.96
N PHE A 71 6.09 -11.78 3.48
CA PHE A 71 7.37 -11.08 3.54
C PHE A 71 7.79 -10.74 4.98
N ASP A 72 6.87 -10.19 5.76
CA ASP A 72 7.16 -9.75 7.14
C ASP A 72 7.52 -10.91 8.07
N GLN A 73 6.88 -12.07 7.92
CA GLN A 73 7.24 -13.26 8.72
C GLN A 73 8.66 -13.74 8.47
N MET A 74 9.22 -13.46 7.29
CA MET A 74 10.60 -13.84 6.97
C MET A 74 11.64 -12.96 7.65
N ARG A 75 11.32 -11.69 7.94
CA ARG A 75 12.21 -10.78 8.67
C ARG A 75 12.55 -11.31 10.07
N HIS A 76 11.59 -11.94 10.74
CA HIS A 76 11.77 -12.49 12.09
C HIS A 76 12.50 -13.84 12.13
N ALA A 77 12.64 -14.53 11.00
CA ALA A 77 13.21 -15.87 10.91
C ALA A 77 14.60 -15.89 10.23
N ILE A 78 15.34 -14.77 10.28
CA ILE A 78 16.66 -14.68 9.65
C ILE A 78 17.69 -15.39 10.51
N ASP A 79 18.34 -16.43 9.96
CA ASP A 79 19.56 -16.99 10.51
C ASP A 79 20.76 -16.15 10.06
N LEU A 80 21.32 -15.38 10.99
CA LEU A 80 22.42 -14.47 10.72
C LEU A 80 23.76 -15.19 10.49
N ASP A 81 23.90 -16.43 10.92
CA ASP A 81 25.12 -17.22 10.79
C ASP A 81 25.14 -18.11 9.54
N ALA A 82 23.98 -18.31 8.90
CA ALA A 82 23.88 -19.01 7.64
C ALA A 82 24.64 -18.27 6.53
N THR A 83 25.16 -19.00 5.54
CA THR A 83 25.66 -18.39 4.30
C THR A 83 24.52 -17.90 3.43
N LEU A 84 24.78 -16.98 2.49
CA LEU A 84 23.74 -16.48 1.58
C LEU A 84 23.12 -17.64 0.79
N GLU A 85 23.92 -18.57 0.30
CA GLU A 85 23.42 -19.72 -0.46
C GLU A 85 22.60 -20.67 0.40
N ASP A 86 23.03 -21.00 1.62
CA ASP A 86 22.25 -21.83 2.54
C ASP A 86 20.96 -21.14 3.01
N PHE A 87 20.98 -19.82 3.11
CA PHE A 87 19.78 -19.06 3.46
C PHE A 87 18.70 -19.17 2.36
N ILE A 88 19.09 -19.20 1.09
CA ILE A 88 18.17 -19.37 -0.04
C ILE A 88 17.75 -20.83 -0.20
N SER A 89 18.71 -21.76 -0.23
CA SER A 89 18.49 -23.19 -0.49
C SER A 89 19.30 -24.05 0.47
N PRO A 90 18.79 -24.33 1.68
CA PRO A 90 19.53 -25.08 2.70
C PRO A 90 20.00 -26.44 2.21
N GLY A 91 21.32 -26.64 2.21
CA GLY A 91 21.96 -27.91 1.85
C GLY A 91 21.88 -28.27 0.35
N SER A 92 21.56 -27.35 -0.52
CA SER A 92 21.51 -27.58 -1.96
C SER A 92 22.12 -26.41 -2.74
N GLU A 93 22.92 -26.72 -3.74
CA GLU A 93 23.44 -25.72 -4.71
C GLU A 93 22.41 -25.32 -5.76
N TRP A 94 21.24 -25.94 -5.76
CA TRP A 94 20.20 -25.75 -6.75
C TRP A 94 18.88 -25.34 -6.12
N ILE A 95 18.17 -24.47 -6.81
CA ILE A 95 16.85 -23.98 -6.46
C ILE A 95 15.88 -24.29 -7.61
N GLU A 96 14.65 -24.65 -7.27
CA GLU A 96 13.56 -24.85 -8.22
C GLU A 96 12.58 -23.67 -8.11
N ILE A 97 12.41 -22.94 -9.23
CA ILE A 97 11.49 -21.81 -9.34
C ILE A 97 10.50 -22.12 -10.46
N GLY A 98 9.25 -22.37 -10.09
CA GLY A 98 8.28 -22.89 -11.05
C GLY A 98 8.77 -24.20 -11.67
N ASN A 99 8.93 -24.23 -12.99
CA ASN A 99 9.43 -25.40 -13.74
C ASN A 99 10.93 -25.32 -14.09
N GLN A 100 11.66 -24.35 -13.56
CA GLN A 100 13.07 -24.15 -13.88
C GLN A 100 13.96 -24.48 -12.68
N ARG A 101 15.07 -25.16 -12.97
CA ARG A 101 16.12 -25.41 -12.00
C ARG A 101 17.28 -24.46 -12.26
N LYS A 102 17.66 -23.65 -11.25
CA LYS A 102 18.71 -22.65 -11.33
C LYS A 102 19.76 -22.88 -10.23
N HIS A 103 21.03 -22.61 -10.54
CA HIS A 103 22.08 -22.67 -9.54
C HIS A 103 21.94 -21.48 -8.58
N VAL A 104 22.05 -21.70 -7.24
CA VAL A 104 21.83 -20.68 -6.20
C VAL A 104 22.70 -19.43 -6.41
N LYS A 105 23.98 -19.60 -6.80
CA LYS A 105 24.89 -18.46 -7.06
C LYS A 105 24.43 -17.61 -8.26
N SER A 106 23.88 -18.24 -9.30
CA SER A 106 23.30 -17.52 -10.43
C SER A 106 22.02 -16.80 -10.02
N TYR A 107 21.21 -17.44 -9.20
CA TYR A 107 19.98 -16.83 -8.63
C TYR A 107 20.30 -15.64 -7.73
N LEU A 108 21.28 -15.75 -6.86
CA LEU A 108 21.75 -14.62 -6.03
C LEU A 108 22.27 -13.48 -6.90
N GLY A 109 22.84 -13.76 -8.07
CA GLY A 109 23.27 -12.77 -9.07
C GLY A 109 22.09 -11.95 -9.59
N ASP A 110 20.91 -12.54 -9.80
CA ASP A 110 19.69 -11.82 -10.22
C ASP A 110 19.26 -10.80 -9.16
N PHE A 111 19.57 -11.07 -7.89
CA PHE A 111 19.33 -10.16 -6.77
C PHE A 111 20.54 -9.29 -6.45
N LEU A 112 21.40 -9.01 -7.42
CA LEU A 112 22.54 -8.09 -7.33
C LEU A 112 23.63 -8.52 -6.30
N PHE A 113 23.69 -9.81 -5.93
CA PHE A 113 24.77 -10.33 -5.12
C PHE A 113 25.90 -10.87 -5.99
N SER A 114 27.12 -10.44 -5.71
CA SER A 114 28.29 -11.03 -6.38
C SER A 114 28.41 -12.52 -6.04
N PRO A 115 28.70 -13.41 -7.01
CA PRO A 115 28.91 -14.83 -6.76
C PRO A 115 29.99 -15.14 -5.70
N ALA A 116 30.98 -14.27 -5.56
CA ALA A 116 32.02 -14.38 -4.54
C ALA A 116 31.49 -14.23 -3.10
N ARG A 117 30.33 -13.60 -2.92
CA ARG A 117 29.69 -13.39 -1.61
C ARG A 117 28.75 -14.53 -1.21
N ALA A 118 28.49 -15.51 -2.08
CA ALA A 118 27.56 -16.60 -1.81
C ALA A 118 27.85 -17.34 -0.49
N HIS A 119 29.13 -17.49 -0.14
CA HIS A 119 29.58 -18.14 1.12
C HIS A 119 29.70 -17.16 2.30
N SER A 120 29.40 -15.85 2.11
CA SER A 120 29.45 -14.88 3.20
C SER A 120 28.28 -15.11 4.17
N PRO A 121 28.47 -14.90 5.48
CA PRO A 121 27.36 -15.02 6.43
C PRO A 121 26.39 -13.84 6.29
N VAL A 122 25.09 -14.09 6.51
CA VAL A 122 24.03 -13.10 6.43
C VAL A 122 24.28 -11.89 7.34
N ARG A 123 24.92 -12.09 8.50
CA ARG A 123 25.29 -10.99 9.41
C ARG A 123 26.21 -9.93 8.79
N SER A 124 26.97 -10.28 7.74
CA SER A 124 27.88 -9.35 7.06
C SER A 124 27.16 -8.36 6.11
N LEU A 125 25.85 -8.55 5.89
CA LEU A 125 25.05 -7.73 5.01
C LEU A 125 24.61 -6.43 5.70
N SER A 126 24.56 -5.33 4.93
CA SER A 126 23.86 -4.12 5.31
C SER A 126 22.35 -4.35 5.45
N GLY A 127 21.61 -3.38 6.01
CA GLY A 127 20.15 -3.48 6.13
C GLY A 127 19.46 -3.67 4.76
N GLY A 128 19.81 -2.84 3.76
CA GLY A 128 19.26 -2.93 2.41
C GLY A 128 19.62 -4.25 1.71
N GLU A 129 20.88 -4.70 1.80
CA GLU A 129 21.28 -6.01 1.28
C GLU A 129 20.52 -7.17 1.96
N ARG A 130 20.23 -7.04 3.24
CA ARG A 130 19.47 -8.05 3.99
C ARG A 130 18.02 -8.12 3.52
N ASN A 131 17.38 -6.95 3.27
CA ASN A 131 16.06 -6.90 2.69
C ASN A 131 16.03 -7.50 1.29
N ARG A 132 17.04 -7.23 0.46
CA ARG A 132 17.20 -7.83 -0.88
C ARG A 132 17.35 -9.36 -0.80
N LEU A 133 18.10 -9.87 0.17
CA LEU A 133 18.22 -11.32 0.39
C LEU A 133 16.89 -11.95 0.84
N LEU A 134 16.10 -11.24 1.65
CA LEU A 134 14.75 -11.67 2.03
C LEU A 134 13.80 -11.74 0.84
N LEU A 135 13.86 -10.76 -0.07
CA LEU A 135 13.12 -10.80 -1.34
C LEU A 135 13.55 -12.02 -2.16
N ALA A 136 14.85 -12.25 -2.31
CA ALA A 136 15.35 -13.44 -3.01
C ALA A 136 14.76 -14.73 -2.41
N ARG A 137 14.75 -14.86 -1.09
CA ARG A 137 14.16 -16.03 -0.43
C ARG A 137 12.64 -16.12 -0.60
N LEU A 138 11.95 -15.00 -0.64
CA LEU A 138 10.49 -14.95 -0.87
C LEU A 138 10.14 -15.51 -2.24
N PHE A 139 10.78 -14.99 -3.30
CA PHE A 139 10.53 -15.43 -4.66
C PHE A 139 11.10 -16.83 -4.99
N ALA A 140 11.97 -17.34 -4.15
CA ALA A 140 12.49 -18.70 -4.23
C ALA A 140 11.48 -19.77 -3.75
N ARG A 141 10.50 -19.37 -2.97
CA ARG A 141 9.52 -20.33 -2.41
C ARG A 141 8.41 -20.65 -3.40
N PRO A 142 7.96 -21.90 -3.45
CA PRO A 142 6.78 -22.24 -4.21
C PRO A 142 5.56 -21.60 -3.54
N ALA A 143 5.17 -20.43 -4.00
CA ALA A 143 3.98 -19.73 -3.54
C ALA A 143 3.15 -19.31 -4.76
N ASN A 144 1.84 -19.30 -4.63
CA ASN A 144 0.92 -18.76 -5.63
C ASN A 144 0.20 -17.50 -5.12
N VAL A 145 0.44 -17.13 -3.85
CA VAL A 145 -0.01 -15.89 -3.24
C VAL A 145 1.14 -15.28 -2.44
N LEU A 146 1.51 -14.06 -2.79
CA LEU A 146 2.47 -13.25 -2.02
C LEU A 146 1.73 -12.19 -1.23
N VAL A 147 2.17 -11.96 0.00
CA VAL A 147 1.71 -10.87 0.85
C VAL A 147 2.90 -10.02 1.24
N LEU A 148 2.91 -8.80 0.74
CA LEU A 148 3.96 -7.81 0.94
C LEU A 148 3.38 -6.65 1.77
N ASP A 149 3.84 -6.52 3.01
CA ASP A 149 3.46 -5.40 3.88
C ASP A 149 4.65 -4.45 3.99
N GLU A 150 4.49 -3.25 3.45
CA GLU A 150 5.51 -2.20 3.33
C GLU A 150 6.87 -2.70 2.81
N PRO A 151 6.90 -3.38 1.65
CA PRO A 151 8.13 -3.97 1.14
C PRO A 151 9.15 -2.94 0.67
N THR A 152 8.70 -1.72 0.38
CA THR A 152 9.52 -0.59 -0.13
C THR A 152 10.33 0.09 0.97
N ASN A 153 10.00 -0.12 2.24
CA ASN A 153 10.74 0.46 3.35
C ASN A 153 12.19 -0.02 3.35
N ASP A 154 13.12 0.92 3.49
CA ASP A 154 14.57 0.69 3.57
C ASP A 154 15.18 0.07 2.29
N LEU A 155 14.51 0.13 1.14
CA LEU A 155 15.08 -0.28 -0.14
C LEU A 155 15.84 0.88 -0.81
N ASP A 156 16.99 0.56 -1.41
CA ASP A 156 17.64 1.43 -2.36
C ASP A 156 16.93 1.39 -3.73
N ILE A 157 17.19 2.38 -4.59
CA ILE A 157 16.52 2.52 -5.89
C ILE A 157 16.69 1.26 -6.73
N ASP A 158 17.91 0.68 -6.77
CA ASP A 158 18.20 -0.51 -7.57
C ASP A 158 17.37 -1.72 -7.09
N THR A 159 17.15 -1.84 -5.78
CA THR A 159 16.34 -2.91 -5.19
C THR A 159 14.85 -2.67 -5.42
N LEU A 160 14.41 -1.42 -5.44
CA LEU A 160 13.02 -1.07 -5.74
C LEU A 160 12.68 -1.42 -7.20
N GLU A 161 13.53 -1.04 -8.15
CA GLU A 161 13.37 -1.39 -9.58
C GLU A 161 13.36 -2.90 -9.78
N LEU A 162 14.25 -3.64 -9.09
CA LEU A 162 14.24 -5.10 -9.11
C LEU A 162 12.93 -5.68 -8.57
N LEU A 163 12.40 -5.13 -7.48
CA LEU A 163 11.12 -5.57 -6.92
C LEU A 163 9.96 -5.35 -7.89
N GLU A 164 9.92 -4.18 -8.56
CA GLU A 164 8.92 -3.89 -9.60
C GLU A 164 8.97 -4.92 -10.73
N GLU A 165 10.17 -5.21 -11.27
CA GLU A 165 10.37 -6.21 -12.33
C GLU A 165 9.93 -7.61 -11.91
N LEU A 166 10.30 -8.03 -10.69
CA LEU A 166 9.92 -9.33 -10.13
C LEU A 166 8.40 -9.47 -9.98
N LEU A 167 7.72 -8.40 -9.51
CA LEU A 167 6.27 -8.41 -9.34
C LEU A 167 5.53 -8.42 -10.68
N GLN A 168 6.00 -7.66 -11.67
CA GLN A 168 5.42 -7.64 -13.02
C GLN A 168 5.52 -8.99 -13.74
N THR A 169 6.55 -9.78 -13.43
CA THR A 169 6.80 -11.11 -14.04
C THR A 169 6.29 -12.26 -13.18
N TYR A 170 5.70 -11.98 -12.03
CA TYR A 170 5.22 -13.01 -11.12
C TYR A 170 3.90 -13.61 -11.59
N ASP A 171 3.88 -14.93 -11.79
CA ASP A 171 2.68 -15.67 -12.29
C ASP A 171 1.59 -15.87 -11.23
N GLY A 172 1.84 -15.48 -9.98
CA GLY A 172 0.90 -15.62 -8.87
C GLY A 172 0.16 -14.33 -8.54
N THR A 173 -0.66 -14.38 -7.51
CA THR A 173 -1.42 -13.25 -7.00
C THR A 173 -0.64 -12.54 -5.89
N VAL A 174 -0.72 -11.22 -5.84
CA VAL A 174 0.00 -10.41 -4.85
C VAL A 174 -0.95 -9.51 -4.09
N PHE A 175 -0.89 -9.57 -2.77
CA PHE A 175 -1.43 -8.54 -1.88
C PHE A 175 -0.31 -7.60 -1.47
N LEU A 176 -0.47 -6.32 -1.79
CA LEU A 176 0.54 -5.31 -1.59
C LEU A 176 -0.01 -4.19 -0.70
N VAL A 177 0.64 -3.97 0.44
CA VAL A 177 0.42 -2.79 1.27
C VAL A 177 1.64 -1.91 1.14
N SER A 178 1.49 -0.70 0.62
CA SER A 178 2.57 0.28 0.55
C SER A 178 2.02 1.70 0.61
N HIS A 179 2.86 2.61 1.08
CA HIS A 179 2.62 4.05 1.03
C HIS A 179 3.28 4.72 -0.17
N ASP A 180 4.12 4.00 -0.90
CA ASP A 180 4.77 4.49 -2.13
C ASP A 180 3.82 4.40 -3.32
N ARG A 181 3.26 5.55 -3.69
CA ARG A 181 2.27 5.66 -4.77
C ARG A 181 2.88 5.35 -6.14
N SER A 182 4.10 5.81 -6.39
CA SER A 182 4.77 5.59 -7.67
C SER A 182 5.02 4.11 -7.90
N PHE A 183 5.49 3.42 -6.87
CA PHE A 183 5.66 1.98 -6.88
C PHE A 183 4.32 1.24 -7.11
N LEU A 184 3.26 1.62 -6.40
CA LEU A 184 1.94 1.02 -6.59
C LEU A 184 1.43 1.22 -8.02
N ASP A 185 1.51 2.44 -8.58
CA ASP A 185 1.05 2.74 -9.94
C ASP A 185 1.81 1.96 -11.02
N ASN A 186 3.08 1.59 -10.76
CA ASN A 186 3.88 0.80 -11.69
C ASN A 186 3.54 -0.70 -11.67
N VAL A 187 2.96 -1.21 -10.57
CA VAL A 187 2.90 -2.66 -10.33
C VAL A 187 1.48 -3.19 -10.26
N VAL A 188 0.53 -2.47 -9.65
CA VAL A 188 -0.77 -3.05 -9.31
C VAL A 188 -1.77 -3.02 -10.46
N THR A 189 -2.62 -4.04 -10.50
CA THR A 189 -3.73 -4.15 -11.47
C THR A 189 -5.05 -3.64 -10.89
N SER A 190 -5.19 -3.69 -9.57
CA SER A 190 -6.39 -3.24 -8.85
C SER A 190 -6.04 -2.73 -7.45
N THR A 191 -6.93 -1.93 -6.89
CA THR A 191 -6.72 -1.26 -5.61
C THR A 191 -7.96 -1.39 -4.74
N ILE A 192 -7.81 -1.84 -3.49
CA ILE A 192 -8.84 -1.73 -2.46
C ILE A 192 -8.50 -0.55 -1.57
N ALA A 193 -9.30 0.50 -1.64
CA ALA A 193 -9.09 1.74 -0.91
C ALA A 193 -10.06 1.90 0.26
N TRP A 194 -9.56 2.41 1.36
CA TRP A 194 -10.37 2.78 2.52
C TRP A 194 -11.08 4.12 2.28
N GLU A 195 -12.40 4.15 2.48
CA GLU A 195 -13.24 5.34 2.28
C GLU A 195 -13.76 5.97 3.59
N GLY A 196 -13.26 5.52 4.73
CA GLY A 196 -13.72 5.97 6.05
C GLY A 196 -14.61 4.95 6.76
N GLU A 197 -14.69 5.04 8.09
CA GLU A 197 -15.59 4.24 8.94
C GLU A 197 -15.54 2.71 8.72
N GLY A 198 -14.37 2.18 8.31
CA GLY A 198 -14.20 0.76 8.02
C GLY A 198 -14.71 0.32 6.64
N LEU A 199 -15.16 1.25 5.80
CA LEU A 199 -15.58 0.97 4.43
C LEU A 199 -14.37 0.85 3.53
N TRP A 200 -14.37 -0.21 2.71
CA TRP A 200 -13.35 -0.50 1.72
C TRP A 200 -14.01 -0.73 0.38
N ARG A 201 -13.46 -0.15 -0.66
CA ARG A 201 -13.96 -0.30 -2.02
C ARG A 201 -12.85 -0.66 -2.98
N GLU A 202 -13.17 -1.56 -3.88
CA GLU A 202 -12.30 -1.96 -4.99
C GLU A 202 -12.39 -0.98 -6.15
N TYR A 203 -11.24 -0.71 -6.76
CA TYR A 203 -11.06 0.13 -7.94
C TYR A 203 -10.12 -0.57 -8.91
N GLU A 204 -10.45 -0.53 -10.20
CA GLU A 204 -9.56 -0.99 -11.25
C GLU A 204 -8.40 0.00 -11.43
N GLY A 205 -7.17 -0.53 -11.54
CA GLY A 205 -5.97 0.27 -11.74
C GLY A 205 -5.24 0.66 -10.45
N GLY A 206 -4.28 1.57 -10.59
CA GLY A 206 -3.41 2.07 -9.53
C GLY A 206 -4.02 3.17 -8.68
N VAL A 207 -3.15 3.87 -7.95
CA VAL A 207 -3.53 4.97 -7.04
C VAL A 207 -4.12 6.15 -7.82
N GLN A 208 -3.54 6.48 -8.99
CA GLN A 208 -4.02 7.57 -9.85
C GLN A 208 -5.43 7.28 -10.38
N ASP A 209 -5.68 6.03 -10.79
CA ASP A 209 -6.98 5.60 -11.27
C ASP A 209 -8.03 5.64 -10.15
N TRP A 210 -7.67 5.15 -8.96
CA TRP A 210 -8.50 5.26 -7.76
C TRP A 210 -8.89 6.70 -7.47
N LEU A 211 -7.93 7.63 -7.39
CA LEU A 211 -8.20 9.05 -7.12
C LEU A 211 -9.16 9.66 -8.14
N THR A 212 -8.94 9.36 -9.43
CA THR A 212 -9.80 9.84 -10.53
C THR A 212 -11.22 9.29 -10.43
N GLN A 213 -11.36 7.99 -10.14
CA GLN A 213 -12.67 7.33 -10.01
C GLN A 213 -13.42 7.83 -8.76
N MET A 214 -12.72 8.03 -7.65
CA MET A 214 -13.29 8.58 -6.41
C MET A 214 -13.81 10.00 -6.62
N GLN A 215 -13.06 10.88 -7.30
CA GLN A 215 -13.50 12.25 -7.61
C GLN A 215 -14.77 12.24 -8.49
N ARG A 216 -14.82 11.38 -9.51
CA ARG A 216 -16.00 11.23 -10.37
C ARG A 216 -17.22 10.76 -9.57
N SER A 217 -17.06 9.80 -8.69
CA SER A 217 -18.14 9.27 -7.83
C SER A 217 -18.66 10.34 -6.87
N ARG A 218 -17.77 11.11 -6.24
CA ARG A 218 -18.14 12.24 -5.36
C ARG A 218 -18.87 13.36 -6.13
N ALA A 219 -18.42 13.69 -7.35
CA ALA A 219 -19.07 14.70 -8.19
C ALA A 219 -20.49 14.27 -8.61
N LEU A 220 -20.68 13.00 -8.97
CA LEU A 220 -22.00 12.43 -9.29
C LEU A 220 -22.91 12.40 -8.07
N ALA A 221 -22.42 12.03 -6.90
CA ALA A 221 -23.18 12.05 -5.66
C ALA A 221 -23.60 13.47 -5.26
N ALA A 222 -22.72 14.46 -5.41
CA ALA A 222 -23.03 15.87 -5.17
C ALA A 222 -24.09 16.42 -6.16
N ALA A 223 -24.05 15.98 -7.43
CA ALA A 223 -25.05 16.36 -8.44
C ALA A 223 -26.42 15.69 -8.21
N ALA A 224 -26.46 14.53 -7.53
CA ALA A 224 -27.69 13.79 -7.25
C ALA A 224 -28.42 14.26 -5.98
N MET A 225 -27.83 15.12 -5.15
CA MET A 225 -28.52 15.70 -3.99
C MET A 225 -29.58 16.70 -4.46
N PRO A 226 -30.88 16.56 -4.07
CA PRO A 226 -31.94 17.49 -4.47
C PRO A 226 -31.66 18.86 -3.86
N GLN A 227 -31.37 19.84 -4.70
CA GLN A 227 -31.35 21.24 -4.30
C GLN A 227 -32.73 21.62 -3.79
N ASN A 228 -32.84 21.85 -2.49
CA ASN A 228 -34.07 22.34 -1.85
C ASN A 228 -34.27 23.80 -2.27
N ASN A 229 -34.97 23.95 -3.40
CA ASN A 229 -35.32 25.24 -4.01
C ASN A 229 -36.27 26.03 -3.09
N LYS A 230 -35.76 27.10 -2.50
CA LYS A 230 -36.64 28.24 -2.17
C LYS A 230 -36.98 28.97 -3.47
N LYS A 231 -38.27 28.94 -3.83
CA LYS A 231 -38.88 29.68 -4.94
C LYS A 231 -38.49 31.16 -4.92
N ILE A 232 -37.99 31.66 -6.04
CA ILE A 232 -38.15 33.05 -6.47
C ILE A 232 -38.50 32.99 -7.96
N GLU A 233 -39.60 33.65 -8.31
CA GLU A 233 -40.29 33.67 -9.60
C GLU A 233 -39.51 34.32 -10.76
N PRO A 234 -39.92 34.10 -12.02
CA PRO A 234 -39.06 34.29 -13.18
C PRO A 234 -39.18 35.67 -13.81
N LYS A 235 -38.07 36.20 -14.32
CA LYS A 235 -38.07 37.17 -15.41
C LYS A 235 -37.19 36.72 -16.56
N ALA A 236 -37.79 36.74 -17.74
CA ALA A 236 -37.33 36.14 -18.97
C ALA A 236 -36.18 36.87 -19.68
N SER A 237 -35.50 36.10 -20.53
CA SER A 237 -34.82 36.40 -21.83
C SER A 237 -33.31 36.64 -21.81
N PRO A 238 -32.64 36.37 -22.96
CA PRO A 238 -32.51 35.15 -23.74
C PRO A 238 -31.05 34.65 -23.91
N ALA A 239 -30.95 33.41 -24.36
CA ALA A 239 -29.81 32.66 -24.84
C ALA A 239 -28.47 33.36 -25.15
N LYS A 240 -27.41 32.89 -24.50
CA LYS A 240 -26.06 32.86 -25.05
C LYS A 240 -25.41 31.54 -24.63
N ARG A 241 -24.98 30.74 -25.61
CA ARG A 241 -24.11 29.61 -25.44
C ARG A 241 -22.81 30.12 -24.84
N GLU A 242 -22.52 29.80 -23.58
CA GLU A 242 -21.20 30.00 -22.99
C GLU A 242 -20.43 28.70 -23.06
N GLN A 243 -19.34 28.77 -23.77
CA GLN A 243 -18.22 27.83 -23.72
C GLN A 243 -17.76 27.71 -22.26
N LEU A 244 -17.50 26.47 -21.80
CA LEU A 244 -16.82 26.17 -20.55
C LEU A 244 -15.42 26.85 -20.57
N SER A 245 -15.34 28.05 -20.03
CA SER A 245 -14.09 28.71 -19.74
C SER A 245 -13.53 28.06 -18.46
N LYS A 246 -12.35 27.48 -18.54
CA LYS A 246 -11.52 27.12 -17.39
C LYS A 246 -11.49 28.32 -16.42
N LYS A 247 -11.91 28.10 -15.19
CA LYS A 247 -11.89 29.13 -14.14
C LYS A 247 -10.41 29.43 -13.83
N LYS A 248 -9.95 30.62 -14.18
CA LYS A 248 -8.62 31.07 -13.74
C LYS A 248 -8.59 31.09 -12.22
N LEU A 249 -7.61 30.41 -11.63
CA LEU A 249 -7.31 30.43 -10.20
C LEU A 249 -7.20 31.87 -9.71
N SER A 250 -7.78 32.16 -8.56
CA SER A 250 -7.63 33.45 -7.91
C SER A 250 -6.16 33.62 -7.45
N TYR A 251 -5.71 34.86 -7.26
CA TYR A 251 -4.35 35.14 -6.78
C TYR A 251 -4.02 34.45 -5.43
N LYS A 252 -5.03 34.27 -4.57
CA LYS A 252 -4.90 33.50 -3.32
C LYS A 252 -4.66 32.02 -3.57
N GLU A 253 -5.41 31.43 -4.48
CA GLU A 253 -5.32 30.02 -4.84
C GLU A 253 -4.00 29.69 -5.55
N GLN A 254 -3.48 30.59 -6.39
CA GLN A 254 -2.16 30.44 -7.00
C GLN A 254 -1.04 30.44 -5.96
N ARG A 255 -1.10 31.34 -4.99
CA ARG A 255 -0.11 31.41 -3.92
C ARG A 255 -0.20 30.20 -2.97
N GLU A 256 -1.40 29.70 -2.73
CA GLU A 256 -1.65 28.49 -1.97
C GLU A 256 -1.06 27.26 -2.70
N LEU A 257 -1.27 27.15 -4.01
CA LEU A 257 -0.70 26.10 -4.86
C LEU A 257 0.84 26.08 -4.84
N GLU A 258 1.46 27.26 -4.81
CA GLU A 258 2.94 27.38 -4.70
C GLU A 258 3.47 27.00 -3.31
N GLN A 259 2.67 27.14 -2.24
CA GLN A 259 3.10 26.87 -0.88
C GLN A 259 2.83 25.43 -0.43
N LEU A 260 1.80 24.77 -0.98
CA LEU A 260 1.40 23.41 -0.61
C LEU A 260 2.52 22.37 -0.74
N PRO A 261 3.35 22.33 -1.81
CA PRO A 261 4.46 21.38 -1.91
C PRO A 261 5.48 21.52 -0.78
N ALA A 262 5.77 22.77 -0.38
CA ALA A 262 6.70 23.02 0.73
C ALA A 262 6.10 22.63 2.09
N GLN A 263 4.79 22.79 2.27
CA GLN A 263 4.08 22.34 3.47
C GLN A 263 4.02 20.81 3.55
N ILE A 264 3.76 20.14 2.45
CA ILE A 264 3.76 18.66 2.37
C ILE A 264 5.14 18.14 2.74
N ALA A 265 6.22 18.65 2.11
CA ALA A 265 7.59 18.25 2.41
C ALA A 265 7.98 18.49 3.89
N ALA A 266 7.51 19.58 4.50
CA ALA A 266 7.78 19.87 5.91
C ALA A 266 7.06 18.89 6.85
N LEU A 267 5.80 18.53 6.56
CA LEU A 267 5.02 17.56 7.31
C LEU A 267 5.62 16.14 7.19
N GLU A 268 6.05 15.75 6.00
CA GLU A 268 6.72 14.47 5.78
C GLU A 268 8.05 14.37 6.55
N ALA A 269 8.85 15.44 6.56
CA ALA A 269 10.09 15.50 7.33
C ALA A 269 9.86 15.44 8.85
N GLU A 270 8.82 16.12 9.35
CA GLU A 270 8.41 16.06 10.76
C GLU A 270 7.97 14.62 11.12
N GLN A 271 7.16 14.01 10.27
CA GLN A 271 6.68 12.64 10.44
C GLN A 271 7.82 11.62 10.51
N HIS A 272 8.76 11.72 9.56
CA HIS A 272 9.96 10.87 9.56
C HIS A 272 10.76 10.99 10.87
N THR A 273 10.93 12.22 11.38
CA THR A 273 11.64 12.47 12.64
C THR A 273 10.90 11.85 13.85
N ILE A 274 9.58 11.97 13.88
CA ILE A 274 8.75 11.39 14.94
C ILE A 274 8.85 9.86 14.92
N ARG A 275 8.71 9.25 13.74
CA ARG A 275 8.79 7.79 13.58
C ARG A 275 10.16 7.25 13.96
N ALA A 276 11.25 7.89 13.53
CA ALA A 276 12.60 7.53 13.94
C ALA A 276 12.81 7.63 15.46
N THR A 277 12.16 8.61 16.12
CA THR A 277 12.22 8.76 17.58
C THR A 277 11.44 7.67 18.30
N LEU A 278 10.34 7.19 17.72
CA LEU A 278 9.50 6.12 18.28
C LEU A 278 10.10 4.73 18.06
N GLU A 279 10.84 4.51 16.97
CA GLU A 279 11.51 3.24 16.65
C GLU A 279 12.59 2.85 17.66
N ASP A 280 13.25 3.81 18.30
CA ASP A 280 14.30 3.57 19.30
C ASP A 280 13.77 2.81 20.56
N GLY A 281 12.45 2.68 20.72
CA GLY A 281 11.78 1.89 21.75
C GLY A 281 12.06 2.34 23.19
N THR A 282 13.14 3.08 23.45
CA THR A 282 13.55 3.57 24.77
C THR A 282 12.59 4.59 25.35
N LEU A 283 11.91 5.33 24.47
CA LEU A 283 10.97 6.38 24.86
C LEU A 283 9.72 5.82 25.59
N TYR A 284 9.26 4.64 25.20
CA TYR A 284 8.12 3.97 25.83
C TYR A 284 8.40 3.56 27.28
N THR A 285 9.67 3.30 27.61
CA THR A 285 10.09 2.90 28.95
C THR A 285 10.52 4.07 29.83
N THR A 286 10.99 5.17 29.22
CA THR A 286 11.53 6.33 29.94
C THR A 286 10.52 7.48 30.07
N ASP A 287 9.66 7.72 29.07
CA ASP A 287 8.67 8.79 29.07
C ASP A 287 7.44 8.40 28.23
N GLY A 288 6.56 7.61 28.81
CA GLY A 288 5.34 7.13 28.13
C GLY A 288 4.36 8.26 27.75
N GLN A 289 4.37 9.42 28.46
CA GLN A 289 3.53 10.56 28.09
C GLN A 289 4.03 11.23 26.80
N ARG A 290 5.33 11.35 26.66
CA ARG A 290 5.96 11.89 25.45
C ARG A 290 5.79 10.96 24.26
N ALA A 291 5.88 9.65 24.46
CA ALA A 291 5.61 8.66 23.43
C ALA A 291 4.14 8.75 22.94
N ALA A 292 3.17 8.86 23.85
CA ALA A 292 1.76 9.04 23.49
C ALA A 292 1.50 10.36 22.74
N ALA A 293 2.15 11.45 23.13
CA ALA A 293 2.04 12.74 22.44
C ALA A 293 2.63 12.67 21.02
N LEU A 294 3.74 11.97 20.82
CA LEU A 294 4.34 11.78 19.49
C LEU A 294 3.47 10.89 18.60
N LEU A 295 2.86 9.84 19.13
CA LEU A 295 1.91 9.00 18.38
C LEU A 295 0.68 9.80 17.95
N GLN A 296 0.15 10.65 18.84
CA GLN A 296 -0.96 11.53 18.48
C GLN A 296 -0.54 12.52 17.40
N ARG A 297 0.66 13.10 17.50
CA ARG A 297 1.17 14.02 16.50
C ARG A 297 1.41 13.35 15.15
N ASP A 298 1.89 12.12 15.12
CA ASP A 298 2.04 11.33 13.87
C ASP A 298 0.68 11.13 13.17
N ALA A 299 -0.36 10.81 13.95
CA ALA A 299 -1.73 10.68 13.43
C ALA A 299 -2.30 12.01 12.91
N ASP A 300 -2.06 13.13 13.64
CA ASP A 300 -2.49 14.47 13.21
C ASP A 300 -1.77 14.87 11.89
N ILE A 301 -0.49 14.51 11.73
CA ILE A 301 0.26 14.78 10.50
C ILE A 301 -0.30 13.98 9.32
N ASP A 302 -0.68 12.73 9.51
CA ASP A 302 -1.33 11.93 8.46
C ASP A 302 -2.61 12.62 7.94
N GLU A 303 -3.42 13.17 8.84
CA GLU A 303 -4.63 13.91 8.48
C GLU A 303 -4.31 15.22 7.75
N LEU A 304 -3.31 15.99 8.22
CA LEU A 304 -2.86 17.23 7.59
C LEU A 304 -2.26 16.99 6.20
N LEU A 305 -1.51 15.91 6.01
CA LEU A 305 -0.97 15.51 4.71
C LEU A 305 -2.09 15.17 3.72
N MET A 306 -3.11 14.43 4.17
CA MET A 306 -4.29 14.15 3.33
C MET A 306 -5.00 15.42 2.88
N GLN A 307 -5.27 16.35 3.81
CA GLN A 307 -5.91 17.62 3.50
C GLN A 307 -5.07 18.48 2.54
N ALA A 308 -3.74 18.55 2.77
CA ALA A 308 -2.84 19.31 1.92
C ALA A 308 -2.76 18.72 0.49
N LEU A 309 -2.75 17.40 0.35
CA LEU A 309 -2.73 16.71 -0.94
C LEU A 309 -4.06 16.85 -1.68
N GLU A 310 -5.20 16.71 -1.00
CA GLU A 310 -6.53 16.98 -1.59
C GLU A 310 -6.60 18.42 -2.11
N ARG A 311 -6.15 19.38 -1.31
CA ARG A 311 -6.16 20.79 -1.67
C ARG A 311 -5.23 21.12 -2.84
N TRP A 312 -4.04 20.51 -2.84
CA TRP A 312 -3.09 20.65 -3.94
C TRP A 312 -3.65 20.10 -5.26
N THR A 313 -4.33 18.97 -5.20
CA THR A 313 -4.99 18.34 -6.37
C THR A 313 -6.12 19.22 -6.90
N GLU A 314 -7.00 19.73 -6.01
CA GLU A 314 -8.10 20.65 -6.39
C GLU A 314 -7.59 21.89 -7.12
N LEU A 315 -6.48 22.47 -6.64
CA LEU A 315 -5.91 23.69 -7.21
C LEU A 315 -5.11 23.40 -8.50
N SER A 316 -4.48 22.24 -8.61
CA SER A 316 -3.77 21.82 -9.82
C SER A 316 -4.71 21.54 -10.99
N ASP A 317 -5.87 20.94 -10.73
CA ASP A 317 -6.89 20.65 -11.75
C ASP A 317 -7.66 21.90 -12.19
N GLY A 318 -7.60 22.98 -11.43
CA GLY A 318 -8.19 24.28 -11.73
C GLY A 318 -7.30 25.24 -12.55
N SER A 319 -6.04 24.87 -12.82
CA SER A 319 -5.04 25.70 -13.51
C SER A 319 -4.95 25.50 -15.03
#